data_6e8e0fa4e4629d3d86a3a2fd4a0bc049
#
_entry.id   6e8e0fa4e4629d3d86a3a2fd4a0bc049
#
_cell.length_a   1.000
_cell.length_b   1.000
_cell.length_c   1.000
_cell.angle_alpha   90.00
_cell.angle_beta   90.00
_cell.angle_gamma   90.00
#
_symmetry.space_group_name_H-M   'P 1'
#
loop_
_entity.id
_entity.type
_entity.pdbx_description
1 polymer ?
#
loop_
_entity_poly.entity_id
_entity_poly.type
_entity_poly.pdbx_seq_one_letter_code
_entity_poly.pdbx_strand_id
1 'polypeptide(L)'
;MAGHYANFANVAHSDYEFSITFARVDHEVEEGEVPGVVVARLNLSPRFYRELLDAMEDNWSKWRTTEGIKNLPEVPPTDEPD
;
A
#
# COMPACT_ATOMS: atom_id res chain seq x y z
N MET A 1 17.03 11.62 0.41
CA MET A 1 16.06 11.78 1.45
C MET A 1 15.67 10.43 1.98
N ALA A 2 15.59 10.32 3.27
CA ALA A 2 15.22 9.06 3.86
C ALA A 2 13.73 8.96 3.91
N GLY A 3 13.20 7.82 3.87
CA GLY A 3 11.78 7.65 3.95
C GLY A 3 11.39 6.98 5.23
N HIS A 4 10.11 6.78 5.39
CA HIS A 4 9.58 6.09 6.55
C HIS A 4 8.97 4.79 6.07
N TYR A 5 9.25 3.72 6.77
CA TYR A 5 8.66 2.45 6.43
C TYR A 5 7.31 2.35 7.07
N ALA A 6 6.31 1.90 6.33
CA ALA A 6 4.99 1.69 6.86
C ALA A 6 4.45 0.41 6.30
N ASN A 7 3.77 -0.36 7.10
CA ASN A 7 3.16 -1.59 6.63
C ASN A 7 1.68 -1.61 6.98
N PHE A 8 1.12 -0.49 7.35
CA PHE A 8 -0.29 -0.41 7.64
C PHE A 8 -0.76 0.98 7.24
N ALA A 9 -1.96 1.08 6.72
CA ALA A 9 -2.52 2.38 6.42
C ALA A 9 -4.01 2.35 6.62
N ASN A 10 -4.53 3.48 7.01
CA ASN A 10 -5.94 3.64 7.18
C ASN A 10 -6.35 4.83 6.31
N VAL A 11 -7.39 4.68 5.53
CA VAL A 11 -7.84 5.72 4.64
C VAL A 11 -9.22 6.17 5.05
N ALA A 12 -9.42 7.46 5.13
CA ALA A 12 -10.70 8.02 5.50
C ALA A 12 -10.98 9.21 4.59
N HIS A 13 -12.19 9.70 4.59
CA HIS A 13 -12.51 10.83 3.74
C HIS A 13 -13.61 11.68 4.35
N SER A 14 -13.67 12.91 3.89
CA SER A 14 -14.77 13.78 4.20
C SER A 14 -15.28 14.27 2.85
N ASP A 15 -16.13 15.29 2.86
CA ASP A 15 -16.63 15.84 1.60
C ASP A 15 -15.53 16.58 0.86
N TYR A 16 -14.45 16.94 1.51
CA TYR A 16 -13.48 17.79 0.89
C TYR A 16 -12.10 17.20 0.75
N GLU A 17 -11.81 16.14 1.45
CA GLU A 17 -10.46 15.61 1.37
C GLU A 17 -10.36 14.18 1.78
N PHE A 18 -9.29 13.53 1.42
CA PHE A 18 -9.00 12.17 1.86
C PHE A 18 -7.82 12.25 2.81
N SER A 19 -7.83 11.38 3.80
CA SER A 19 -6.73 11.32 4.74
C SER A 19 -6.16 9.93 4.73
N ILE A 20 -4.86 9.82 4.68
CA ILE A 20 -4.20 8.52 4.79
C ILE A 20 -3.29 8.58 5.98
N THR A 21 -3.47 7.66 6.90
CA THR A 21 -2.61 7.57 8.06
C THR A 21 -1.78 6.32 7.89
N PHE A 22 -0.46 6.48 7.87
CA PHE A 22 0.44 5.36 7.71
C PHE A 22 1.05 4.99 9.05
N ALA A 23 1.20 3.71 9.27
CA ALA A 23 1.75 3.26 10.55
C ALA A 23 2.66 2.07 10.34
N ARG A 24 3.53 1.83 11.28
CA ARG A 24 4.34 0.65 11.29
C ARG A 24 3.82 -0.22 12.42
N VAL A 25 3.48 -1.44 12.08
CA VAL A 25 2.91 -2.36 13.03
C VAL A 25 3.87 -3.49 13.25
N ASP A 26 4.02 -3.90 14.51
CA ASP A 26 4.91 -4.95 14.87
C ASP A 26 4.16 -6.25 14.83
N HIS A 27 4.54 -7.14 13.98
CA HIS A 27 3.84 -8.36 13.80
C HIS A 27 4.18 -9.43 14.80
N GLU A 28 5.06 -9.15 15.73
CA GLU A 28 5.36 -10.12 16.67
C GLU A 28 4.50 -10.08 17.86
N VAL A 29 3.45 -9.38 17.85
CA VAL A 29 2.63 -9.22 18.97
C VAL A 29 1.80 -10.39 19.26
N GLU A 30 1.52 -10.65 20.50
CA GLU A 30 0.67 -11.65 20.84
C GLU A 30 -0.70 -11.28 20.73
N GLU A 31 -1.58 -12.05 20.94
CA GLU A 31 -2.88 -11.81 20.68
C GLU A 31 -3.47 -10.62 21.18
N GLY A 32 -4.31 -10.03 20.57
CA GLY A 32 -5.10 -8.99 21.04
C GLY A 32 -4.59 -7.63 20.91
N GLU A 33 -3.36 -7.46 20.83
CA GLU A 33 -2.84 -6.18 20.75
C GLU A 33 -1.94 -6.01 19.67
N VAL A 34 -2.00 -4.95 18.93
CA VAL A 34 -1.16 -4.75 17.80
C VAL A 34 -0.52 -3.41 17.99
N PRO A 35 0.62 -3.33 18.57
CA PRO A 35 1.25 -2.06 18.76
C PRO A 35 1.64 -1.48 17.45
N GLY A 36 1.43 -0.25 17.26
CA GLY A 36 1.79 0.41 16.04
C GLY A 36 2.22 1.80 16.32
N VAL A 37 2.96 2.35 15.40
CA VAL A 37 3.44 3.69 15.52
C VAL A 37 3.04 4.43 14.26
N VAL A 38 2.33 5.52 14.41
CA VAL A 38 1.94 6.32 13.26
C VAL A 38 3.19 7.02 12.76
N VAL A 39 3.50 6.86 11.50
CA VAL A 39 4.69 7.45 10.96
C VAL A 39 4.39 8.64 10.08
N ALA A 40 3.19 8.77 9.57
CA ALA A 40 2.84 9.91 8.73
C ALA A 40 1.36 9.98 8.52
N ARG A 41 0.85 11.15 8.32
CA ARG A 41 -0.55 11.34 7.97
C ARG A 41 -0.59 12.38 6.87
N LEU A 42 -1.30 12.10 5.81
CA LEU A 42 -1.42 12.99 4.70
C LEU A 42 -2.86 13.32 4.44
N ASN A 43 -3.12 14.58 4.11
CA ASN A 43 -4.45 14.98 3.73
C ASN A 43 -4.36 15.43 2.28
N LEU A 44 -5.20 14.90 1.44
CA LEU A 44 -5.11 15.07 0.02
C LEU A 44 -6.42 15.57 -0.55
N SER A 45 -6.36 16.38 -1.57
CA SER A 45 -7.58 16.76 -2.26
C SER A 45 -8.11 15.54 -2.98
N PRO A 46 -9.39 15.45 -3.22
CA PRO A 46 -9.92 14.30 -3.92
C PRO A 46 -9.32 14.13 -5.30
N ARG A 47 -9.05 15.24 -5.99
CA ARG A 47 -8.48 15.12 -7.30
C ARG A 47 -7.09 14.52 -7.25
N PHE A 48 -6.25 14.98 -6.33
CA PHE A 48 -4.92 14.45 -6.22
C PHE A 48 -4.96 13.00 -5.74
N TYR A 49 -5.90 12.68 -4.86
CA TYR A 49 -6.03 11.33 -4.37
C TYR A 49 -6.29 10.38 -5.56
N ARG A 50 -7.14 10.81 -6.50
CA ARG A 50 -7.43 9.98 -7.66
C ARG A 50 -6.17 9.83 -8.52
N GLU A 51 -5.42 10.90 -8.67
CA GLU A 51 -4.22 10.83 -9.47
C GLU A 51 -3.18 9.95 -8.81
N LEU A 52 -3.11 9.99 -7.49
CA LEU A 52 -2.17 9.16 -6.77
C LEU A 52 -2.54 7.69 -6.93
N LEU A 53 -3.82 7.37 -6.86
CA LEU A 53 -4.24 6.00 -7.04
C LEU A 53 -3.82 5.49 -8.41
N ASP A 54 -3.98 6.31 -9.43
CA ASP A 54 -3.61 5.88 -10.78
C ASP A 54 -2.10 5.66 -10.87
N ALA A 55 -1.32 6.52 -10.24
CA ALA A 55 0.11 6.37 -10.27
C ALA A 55 0.55 5.12 -9.53
N MET A 56 -0.09 4.84 -8.41
CA MET A 56 0.25 3.68 -7.63
C MET A 56 -0.10 2.42 -8.38
N GLU A 57 -1.24 2.41 -9.04
CA GLU A 57 -1.63 1.26 -9.77
C GLU A 57 -0.72 1.01 -10.95
N ASP A 58 -0.30 2.07 -11.63
CA ASP A 58 0.60 1.93 -12.74
C ASP A 58 1.93 1.33 -12.30
N ASN A 59 2.45 1.78 -11.19
CA ASN A 59 3.68 1.23 -10.70
C ASN A 59 3.55 -0.20 -10.22
N TRP A 60 2.42 -0.52 -9.62
CA TRP A 60 2.16 -1.88 -9.20
C TRP A 60 2.15 -2.81 -10.41
N SER A 61 1.56 -2.35 -11.51
CA SER A 61 1.53 -3.16 -12.72
C SER A 61 2.91 -3.39 -13.28
N LYS A 62 3.74 -2.35 -13.25
CA LYS A 62 5.08 -2.49 -13.74
C LYS A 62 5.87 -3.46 -12.88
N TRP A 63 5.72 -3.35 -11.58
CA TRP A 63 6.44 -4.23 -10.68
C TRP A 63 6.00 -5.67 -10.89
N ARG A 64 4.71 -5.88 -11.01
CA ARG A 64 4.18 -7.20 -11.20
C ARG A 64 4.71 -7.84 -12.45
N THR A 65 4.79 -7.10 -13.53
CA THR A 65 5.29 -7.63 -14.77
C THR A 65 6.74 -8.02 -14.63
N THR A 66 7.55 -7.17 -14.03
CA THR A 66 8.94 -7.47 -13.85
C THR A 66 9.15 -8.66 -12.95
N GLU A 67 8.45 -8.69 -11.83
CA GLU A 67 8.64 -9.77 -10.91
C GLU A 67 8.07 -11.06 -11.45
N GLY A 68 7.02 -10.97 -12.21
CA GLY A 68 6.45 -12.15 -12.82
C GLY A 68 7.41 -12.75 -13.79
N ILE A 69 8.12 -11.95 -14.54
CA ILE A 69 9.09 -12.49 -15.45
C ILE A 69 10.22 -13.13 -14.69
N LYS A 70 10.68 -12.50 -13.63
CA LYS A 70 11.73 -13.07 -12.88
C LYS A 70 11.38 -14.37 -12.23
N ASN A 71 10.17 -14.52 -11.78
CA ASN A 71 9.80 -15.71 -11.08
C ASN A 71 8.95 -16.63 -11.89
N LEU A 72 8.94 -16.42 -13.16
CA LEU A 72 8.10 -17.19 -14.00
C LEU A 72 8.16 -18.63 -13.83
N PRO A 73 9.23 -19.20 -13.70
CA PRO A 73 9.31 -20.59 -13.69
C PRO A 73 8.57 -21.25 -12.64
N GLU A 74 8.39 -20.70 -11.58
CA GLU A 74 7.76 -21.39 -10.66
C GLU A 74 6.37 -21.18 -10.58
N VAL A 75 5.78 -20.40 -11.25
CA VAL A 75 4.46 -20.17 -11.10
C VAL A 75 3.62 -20.95 -11.93
N PRO A 76 2.80 -21.71 -11.49
CA PRO A 76 1.90 -22.39 -12.29
C PRO A 76 0.95 -21.47 -12.72
N PRO A 77 0.82 -21.37 -13.79
CA PRO A 77 -0.03 -20.45 -14.29
C PRO A 77 -1.37 -20.65 -13.93
N THR A 78 -1.80 -21.16 -13.52
CA THR A 78 -2.98 -21.25 -13.33
C THR A 78 -3.71 -20.66 -12.75
N ASP A 79 -3.79 -20.52 -12.51
CA ASP A 79 -4.42 -20.02 -12.00
C ASP A 79 -4.76 -18.98 -12.09
N GLU A 80 -4.77 -18.57 -12.07
CA GLU A 80 -5.07 -17.62 -12.07
C GLU A 80 -5.69 -17.12 -12.63
N PRO A 81 -6.22 -16.97 -12.57
CA PRO A 81 -6.79 -16.40 -13.11
C PRO A 81 -6.99 -15.37 -13.25
N ASP A 82 -6.88 -15.21 -13.27
CA ASP A 82 -7.05 -14.43 -13.30
C ASP A 82 -7.42 -14.09 -13.53
#